data_9873111d9dbad30cc88df0995b5fe8c6
#
_entry.id   9873111d9dbad30cc88df0995b5fe8c6
#
_cell.length_a   1.000
_cell.length_b   1.000
_cell.length_c   1.000
_cell.angle_alpha   90.00
_cell.angle_beta   90.00
_cell.angle_gamma   90.00
#
_symmetry.space_group_name_H-M   'P 1'
#
loop_
_entity.id
_entity.type
_entity.pdbx_description
1 polymer ?
#
loop_
_entity_poly.entity_id
_entity_poly.type
_entity_poly.pdbx_seq_one_letter_code
_entity_poly.pdbx_strand_id
1 'polypeptide(L)'
;MSKKVISLIIFFVIIPIGILIGATLLEDGKYNLISMFVMVFACIPFFLSFERRKPDAREVLIIAVMSAITVAGRAAFAFIPAFKPMTALVAITGFKLGPEAGFLTGAVSAVTSNILFGQGPWTPFQMFTLGILGYIAGLLGKTNWMESKISLLFYGIFSGIMYSMLMDIWTVLSLGNGFSWIVYGSKIITAIPFTITYMISNVIFLWLLTKPIGDKLERLKIKYGVMQTT
;
A
#
# COMPACT_ATOMS: atom_id res chain seq x y z
N MET A 1 -17.16 6.51 21.10
CA MET A 1 -17.44 6.88 19.70
C MET A 1 -17.27 5.66 18.82
N SER A 2 -18.24 5.35 17.95
CA SER A 2 -18.17 4.15 17.08
C SER A 2 -16.98 4.24 16.13
N LYS A 3 -16.32 3.10 15.84
CA LYS A 3 -15.15 3.00 14.93
C LYS A 3 -15.43 3.55 13.54
N LYS A 4 -16.66 3.33 13.04
CA LYS A 4 -17.15 3.91 11.78
C LYS A 4 -17.18 5.42 11.82
N VAL A 5 -17.56 6.02 12.96
CA VAL A 5 -17.64 7.47 13.12
C VAL A 5 -16.25 8.11 13.10
N ILE A 6 -15.25 7.50 13.74
CA ILE A 6 -13.87 8.03 13.71
C ILE A 6 -13.29 7.97 12.28
N SER A 7 -13.48 6.85 11.60
CA SER A 7 -13.02 6.69 10.20
C SER A 7 -13.73 7.69 9.27
N LEU A 8 -15.04 7.88 9.44
CA LEU A 8 -15.82 8.86 8.69
C LEU A 8 -15.35 10.30 8.99
N ILE A 9 -15.09 10.64 10.27
CA ILE A 9 -14.59 11.97 10.64
C ILE A 9 -13.21 12.21 10.00
N ILE A 10 -12.31 11.23 10.02
CA ILE A 10 -11.00 11.39 9.38
C ILE A 10 -11.16 11.61 7.88
N PHE A 11 -11.93 10.78 7.19
CA PHE A 11 -12.07 10.85 5.73
C PHE A 11 -12.90 12.05 5.26
N PHE A 12 -13.99 12.40 5.95
CA PHE A 12 -14.93 13.43 5.50
C PHE A 12 -14.74 14.79 6.16
N VAL A 13 -13.98 14.88 7.26
CA VAL A 13 -13.76 16.12 8.00
C VAL A 13 -12.29 16.48 8.06
N ILE A 14 -11.43 15.62 8.60
CA ILE A 14 -10.03 15.98 8.84
C ILE A 14 -9.25 16.10 7.52
N ILE A 15 -9.42 15.16 6.60
CA ILE A 15 -8.74 15.21 5.30
C ILE A 15 -9.23 16.40 4.47
N PRO A 16 -10.53 16.62 4.23
CA PRO A 16 -11.00 17.80 3.50
C PRO A 16 -10.64 19.11 4.15
N ILE A 17 -10.75 19.22 5.49
CA ILE A 17 -10.33 20.44 6.21
C ILE A 17 -8.82 20.66 6.08
N GLY A 18 -8.01 19.61 6.20
CA GLY A 18 -6.56 19.70 6.00
C GLY A 18 -6.20 20.18 4.59
N ILE A 19 -6.91 19.68 3.58
CA ILE A 19 -6.76 20.14 2.18
C ILE A 19 -7.20 21.60 2.04
N LEU A 20 -8.33 21.99 2.64
CA LEU A 20 -8.89 23.34 2.54
C LEU A 20 -7.99 24.37 3.27
N ILE A 21 -7.55 24.07 4.49
CA ILE A 21 -6.60 24.88 5.24
C ILE A 21 -5.28 25.00 4.45
N GLY A 22 -4.82 23.91 3.90
CA GLY A 22 -3.62 23.91 3.08
C GLY A 22 -3.75 24.75 1.81
N ALA A 23 -4.88 24.68 1.13
CA ALA A 23 -5.13 25.45 -0.08
C ALA A 23 -5.33 26.95 0.18
N THR A 24 -5.82 27.33 1.38
CA THR A 24 -6.15 28.73 1.70
C THR A 24 -5.08 29.48 2.48
N LEU A 25 -4.28 28.79 3.30
CA LEU A 25 -3.31 29.42 4.22
C LEU A 25 -1.86 29.33 3.76
N LEU A 26 -1.58 28.50 2.76
CA LEU A 26 -0.19 28.29 2.30
C LEU A 26 -0.04 28.83 0.88
N GLU A 27 0.61 29.99 0.79
CA GLU A 27 1.06 30.54 -0.48
C GLU A 27 2.00 29.59 -1.22
N ASP A 28 2.11 29.77 -2.53
CA ASP A 28 2.80 28.94 -3.53
C ASP A 28 3.97 28.07 -3.02
N GLY A 29 3.90 26.78 -3.31
CA GLY A 29 5.00 25.82 -3.11
C GLY A 29 4.86 24.84 -1.93
N LYS A 30 3.85 24.95 -1.07
CA LYS A 30 3.69 24.08 0.10
C LYS A 30 2.70 22.90 -0.08
N TYR A 31 2.19 22.69 -1.29
CA TYR A 31 1.30 21.57 -1.62
C TYR A 31 1.91 20.19 -1.27
N ASN A 32 3.23 20.09 -1.34
CA ASN A 32 3.96 18.88 -0.94
C ASN A 32 3.79 18.54 0.53
N LEU A 33 3.89 19.52 1.42
CA LEU A 33 3.73 19.30 2.87
C LEU A 33 2.30 18.92 3.19
N ILE A 34 1.32 19.61 2.58
CA ILE A 34 -0.10 19.33 2.81
C ILE A 34 -0.43 17.91 2.37
N SER A 35 -0.02 17.53 1.16
CA SER A 35 -0.28 16.20 0.62
C SER A 35 0.40 15.10 1.45
N MET A 36 1.57 15.37 2.00
CA MET A 36 2.26 14.47 2.92
C MET A 36 1.44 14.28 4.21
N PHE A 37 0.96 15.36 4.83
CA PHE A 37 0.10 15.27 6.03
C PHE A 37 -1.19 14.51 5.73
N VAL A 38 -1.86 14.81 4.61
CA VAL A 38 -3.09 14.11 4.20
C VAL A 38 -2.85 12.60 4.10
N MET A 39 -1.75 12.17 3.49
CA MET A 39 -1.44 10.73 3.36
C MET A 39 -1.09 10.07 4.70
N VAL A 40 -0.38 10.77 5.59
CA VAL A 40 -0.15 10.27 6.97
C VAL A 40 -1.48 10.06 7.69
N PHE A 41 -2.36 11.06 7.66
CA PHE A 41 -3.68 10.97 8.29
C PHE A 41 -4.55 9.87 7.66
N ALA A 42 -4.46 9.67 6.34
CA ALA A 42 -5.17 8.60 5.66
C ALA A 42 -4.70 7.18 6.08
N CYS A 43 -3.47 7.03 6.56
CA CYS A 43 -2.97 5.76 7.09
C CYS A 43 -3.48 5.47 8.51
N ILE A 44 -3.73 6.49 9.33
CA ILE A 44 -4.09 6.34 10.76
C ILE A 44 -5.28 5.39 11.00
N PRO A 45 -6.40 5.46 10.26
CA PRO A 45 -7.54 4.57 10.50
C PRO A 45 -7.20 3.09 10.42
N PHE A 46 -6.28 2.72 9.53
CA PHE A 46 -5.87 1.33 9.34
C PHE A 46 -4.98 0.85 10.49
N PHE A 47 -4.06 1.68 10.98
CA PHE A 47 -3.26 1.38 12.17
C PHE A 47 -4.16 1.24 13.41
N LEU A 48 -5.08 2.18 13.62
CA LEU A 48 -6.04 2.11 14.72
C LEU A 48 -7.00 0.92 14.62
N SER A 49 -7.38 0.50 13.40
CA SER A 49 -8.21 -0.68 13.22
C SER A 49 -7.49 -1.94 13.68
N PHE A 50 -6.21 -2.07 13.36
CA PHE A 50 -5.39 -3.20 13.79
C PHE A 50 -5.16 -3.19 15.31
N GLU A 51 -4.74 -2.05 15.88
CA GLU A 51 -4.48 -1.92 17.32
C GLU A 51 -5.70 -2.27 18.17
N ARG A 52 -6.89 -1.84 17.73
CA ARG A 52 -8.15 -2.10 18.45
C ARG A 52 -8.55 -3.57 18.50
N ARG A 53 -8.03 -4.40 17.62
CA ARG A 53 -8.22 -5.85 17.67
C ARG A 53 -7.43 -6.51 18.80
N LYS A 54 -6.55 -5.75 19.49
CA LYS A 54 -5.59 -6.26 20.48
C LYS A 54 -4.79 -7.42 19.89
N PRO A 55 -3.98 -7.15 18.84
CA PRO A 55 -3.25 -8.21 18.14
C PRO A 55 -2.32 -8.94 19.10
N ASP A 56 -2.19 -10.26 18.93
CA ASP A 56 -1.18 -11.04 19.63
C ASP A 56 0.22 -10.62 19.15
N ALA A 57 1.21 -10.74 20.01
CA ALA A 57 2.62 -10.48 19.67
C ALA A 57 3.08 -11.27 18.43
N ARG A 58 2.51 -12.46 18.21
CA ARG A 58 2.78 -13.29 17.03
C ARG A 58 2.25 -12.66 15.74
N GLU A 59 1.11 -12.00 15.78
CA GLU A 59 0.54 -11.28 14.61
C GLU A 59 1.45 -10.12 14.20
N VAL A 60 1.92 -9.35 15.18
CA VAL A 60 2.87 -8.26 14.95
C VAL A 60 4.19 -8.80 14.39
N LEU A 61 4.68 -9.91 14.92
CA LEU A 61 5.91 -10.54 14.43
C LEU A 61 5.78 -11.00 12.97
N ILE A 62 4.66 -11.63 12.59
CA ILE A 62 4.43 -12.07 11.22
C ILE A 62 4.41 -10.87 10.25
N ILE A 63 3.74 -9.77 10.62
CA ILE A 63 3.73 -8.54 9.82
C ILE A 63 5.15 -7.97 9.69
N ALA A 64 5.91 -7.92 10.78
CA ALA A 64 7.29 -7.45 10.75
C ALA A 64 8.20 -8.30 9.85
N VAL A 65 8.08 -9.63 9.93
CA VAL A 65 8.83 -10.57 9.07
C VAL A 65 8.43 -10.41 7.61
N MET A 66 7.15 -10.31 7.29
CA MET A 66 6.69 -10.09 5.92
C MET A 66 7.12 -8.74 5.36
N SER A 67 7.14 -7.71 6.21
CA SER A 67 7.70 -6.40 5.84
C SER A 67 9.19 -6.49 5.55
N ALA A 68 9.96 -7.19 6.37
CA ALA A 68 11.39 -7.39 6.16
C ALA A 68 11.68 -8.17 4.86
N ILE A 69 10.90 -9.24 4.58
CA ILE A 69 11.00 -10.00 3.31
C ILE A 69 10.67 -9.10 2.12
N THR A 70 9.68 -8.23 2.25
CA THR A 70 9.28 -7.28 1.20
C THR A 70 10.40 -6.27 0.92
N VAL A 71 11.05 -5.75 1.96
CA VAL A 71 12.20 -4.84 1.83
C VAL A 71 13.40 -5.56 1.22
N ALA A 72 13.70 -6.78 1.67
CA ALA A 72 14.75 -7.62 1.08
C ALA A 72 14.48 -7.92 -0.40
N GLY A 73 13.22 -8.19 -0.76
CA GLY A 73 12.80 -8.35 -2.16
C GLY A 73 13.06 -7.09 -2.99
N ARG A 74 12.78 -5.88 -2.44
CA ARG A 74 13.15 -4.63 -3.12
C ARG A 74 14.66 -4.51 -3.32
N ALA A 75 15.45 -4.89 -2.31
CA ALA A 75 16.90 -4.83 -2.38
C ALA A 75 17.45 -5.79 -3.45
N ALA A 76 16.96 -7.01 -3.50
CA ALA A 76 17.39 -8.03 -4.46
C ALA A 76 17.17 -7.60 -5.94
N PHE A 77 16.14 -6.78 -6.20
CA PHE A 77 15.80 -6.29 -7.53
C PHE A 77 16.06 -4.78 -7.69
N ALA A 78 16.95 -4.20 -6.87
CA ALA A 78 17.21 -2.76 -6.89
C ALA A 78 17.75 -2.26 -8.24
N PHE A 79 18.45 -3.11 -8.98
CA PHE A 79 19.05 -2.78 -10.27
C PHE A 79 18.05 -2.71 -11.43
N ILE A 80 16.83 -3.25 -11.25
CA ILE A 80 15.80 -3.25 -12.28
C ILE A 80 14.73 -2.23 -11.91
N PRO A 81 14.65 -1.11 -12.65
CA PRO A 81 13.62 -0.10 -12.38
C PRO A 81 12.21 -0.70 -12.46
N ALA A 82 11.35 -0.35 -11.51
CA ALA A 82 9.94 -0.76 -11.43
C ALA A 82 9.69 -2.30 -11.29
N PHE A 83 10.68 -3.16 -11.49
CA PHE A 83 10.53 -4.61 -11.38
C PHE A 83 10.94 -5.10 -9.99
N LYS A 84 9.97 -5.28 -9.09
CA LYS A 84 10.20 -5.59 -7.66
C LYS A 84 9.05 -6.42 -7.10
N PRO A 85 9.30 -7.40 -6.21
CA PRO A 85 8.27 -8.24 -5.61
C PRO A 85 7.42 -7.55 -4.52
N MET A 86 7.65 -6.26 -4.24
CA MET A 86 7.03 -5.57 -3.10
C MET A 86 5.51 -5.68 -3.07
N THR A 87 4.84 -5.25 -4.14
CA THR A 87 3.37 -5.26 -4.23
C THR A 87 2.83 -6.68 -4.13
N ALA A 88 3.50 -7.66 -4.75
CA ALA A 88 3.10 -9.06 -4.70
C ALA A 88 3.19 -9.62 -3.28
N LEU A 89 4.27 -9.36 -2.55
CA LEU A 89 4.47 -9.82 -1.17
C LEU A 89 3.46 -9.19 -0.21
N VAL A 90 3.19 -7.89 -0.38
CA VAL A 90 2.15 -7.17 0.37
C VAL A 90 0.76 -7.75 0.08
N ALA A 91 0.45 -8.03 -1.19
CA ALA A 91 -0.80 -8.64 -1.59
C ALA A 91 -0.96 -10.05 -1.01
N ILE A 92 0.06 -10.91 -1.10
CA ILE A 92 0.04 -12.25 -0.53
C ILE A 92 -0.22 -12.21 0.98
N THR A 93 0.40 -11.26 1.68
CA THR A 93 0.13 -11.04 3.11
C THR A 93 -1.34 -10.68 3.33
N GLY A 94 -1.89 -9.75 2.55
CA GLY A 94 -3.30 -9.39 2.61
C GLY A 94 -4.22 -10.59 2.34
N PHE A 95 -3.98 -11.34 1.26
CA PHE A 95 -4.79 -12.50 0.89
C PHE A 95 -4.90 -13.55 1.99
N LYS A 96 -3.79 -13.81 2.68
CA LYS A 96 -3.71 -14.90 3.66
C LYS A 96 -4.05 -14.45 5.08
N LEU A 97 -3.66 -13.23 5.45
CA LEU A 97 -3.76 -12.75 6.82
C LEU A 97 -4.86 -11.69 7.04
N GLY A 98 -5.45 -11.20 5.96
CA GLY A 98 -6.55 -10.23 6.01
C GLY A 98 -6.15 -8.79 5.69
N PRO A 99 -7.18 -7.90 5.56
CA PRO A 99 -6.99 -6.54 5.05
C PRO A 99 -6.03 -5.68 5.87
N GLU A 100 -6.19 -5.70 7.20
CA GLU A 100 -5.36 -4.89 8.09
C GLU A 100 -3.88 -5.33 8.05
N ALA A 101 -3.63 -6.65 8.01
CA ALA A 101 -2.27 -7.18 7.90
C ALA A 101 -1.62 -6.79 6.57
N GLY A 102 -2.38 -6.86 5.47
CA GLY A 102 -1.93 -6.41 4.15
C GLY A 102 -1.59 -4.92 4.14
N PHE A 103 -2.46 -4.07 4.71
CA PHE A 103 -2.20 -2.63 4.81
C PHE A 103 -0.92 -2.33 5.60
N LEU A 104 -0.80 -2.90 6.79
CA LEU A 104 0.34 -2.66 7.67
C LEU A 104 1.65 -3.13 7.04
N THR A 105 1.66 -4.32 6.43
CA THR A 105 2.84 -4.82 5.71
C THR A 105 3.24 -3.87 4.61
N GLY A 106 2.29 -3.35 3.83
CA GLY A 106 2.55 -2.38 2.76
C GLY A 106 3.13 -1.07 3.29
N ALA A 107 2.48 -0.47 4.28
CA ALA A 107 2.90 0.80 4.88
C ALA A 107 4.28 0.70 5.56
N VAL A 108 4.49 -0.33 6.39
CA VAL A 108 5.76 -0.56 7.09
C VAL A 108 6.88 -0.87 6.10
N SER A 109 6.61 -1.69 5.07
CA SER A 109 7.61 -1.98 4.03
C SER A 109 8.02 -0.73 3.26
N ALA A 110 7.08 0.18 2.96
CA ALA A 110 7.37 1.43 2.26
C ALA A 110 8.33 2.30 3.08
N VAL A 111 7.99 2.60 4.34
CA VAL A 111 8.84 3.46 5.18
C VAL A 111 10.19 2.81 5.47
N THR A 112 10.22 1.53 5.81
CA THR A 112 11.47 0.81 6.12
C THR A 112 12.38 0.73 4.91
N SER A 113 11.83 0.42 3.73
CA SER A 113 12.63 0.37 2.52
C SER A 113 13.18 1.75 2.13
N ASN A 114 12.43 2.82 2.36
CA ASN A 114 12.89 4.17 2.07
C ASN A 114 13.97 4.66 3.04
N ILE A 115 14.03 4.14 4.27
CA ILE A 115 15.17 4.37 5.16
C ILE A 115 16.46 3.86 4.52
N LEU A 116 16.41 2.73 3.81
CA LEU A 116 17.57 2.11 3.16
C LEU A 116 17.89 2.70 1.77
N PHE A 117 16.86 3.09 1.00
CA PHE A 117 16.99 3.50 -0.40
C PHE A 117 16.79 5.00 -0.63
N GLY A 118 16.55 5.76 0.41
CA GLY A 118 16.30 7.20 0.38
C GLY A 118 14.89 7.55 0.80
N GLN A 119 14.80 8.36 1.86
CA GLN A 119 13.56 8.95 2.36
C GLN A 119 13.24 10.24 1.61
N GLY A 120 11.96 10.49 1.44
CA GLY A 120 11.49 11.74 0.85
C GLY A 120 10.00 11.96 1.10
N PRO A 121 9.50 13.13 0.69
CA PRO A 121 8.09 13.48 0.91
C PRO A 121 7.10 12.58 0.15
N TRP A 122 7.58 11.74 -0.77
CA TRP A 122 6.80 10.68 -1.42
C TRP A 122 6.50 9.49 -0.52
N THR A 123 7.23 9.33 0.60
CA THR A 123 7.10 8.14 1.46
C THR A 123 5.68 7.93 2.00
N PRO A 124 4.96 8.93 2.50
CA PRO A 124 3.57 8.74 2.93
C PRO A 124 2.64 8.28 1.81
N PHE A 125 2.86 8.75 0.58
CA PHE A 125 2.11 8.28 -0.59
C PHE A 125 2.38 6.80 -0.88
N GLN A 126 3.64 6.38 -0.80
CA GLN A 126 4.00 4.97 -0.96
C GLN A 126 3.43 4.09 0.16
N MET A 127 3.46 4.56 1.41
CA MET A 127 2.85 3.86 2.55
C MET A 127 1.36 3.63 2.29
N PHE A 128 0.64 4.68 1.92
CA PHE A 128 -0.78 4.59 1.61
C PHE A 128 -1.04 3.69 0.40
N THR A 129 -0.32 3.89 -0.70
CA THR A 129 -0.51 3.16 -1.95
C THR A 129 -0.25 1.66 -1.78
N LEU A 130 0.88 1.27 -1.19
CA LEU A 130 1.17 -0.14 -0.91
C LEU A 130 0.22 -0.70 0.15
N GLY A 131 -0.12 0.10 1.16
CA GLY A 131 -1.07 -0.27 2.19
C GLY A 131 -2.45 -0.57 1.62
N ILE A 132 -3.01 0.33 0.80
CA ILE A 132 -4.35 0.15 0.23
C ILE A 132 -4.40 -1.05 -0.75
N LEU A 133 -3.33 -1.29 -1.51
CA LEU A 133 -3.22 -2.49 -2.34
C LEU A 133 -3.23 -3.75 -1.49
N GLY A 134 -2.46 -3.79 -0.40
CA GLY A 134 -2.50 -4.90 0.56
C GLY A 134 -3.87 -5.08 1.21
N TYR A 135 -4.55 -3.99 1.52
CA TYR A 135 -5.91 -4.00 2.10
C TYR A 135 -6.94 -4.58 1.12
N ILE A 136 -6.94 -4.10 -0.13
CA ILE A 136 -7.82 -4.63 -1.20
C ILE A 136 -7.56 -6.11 -1.42
N ALA A 137 -6.29 -6.51 -1.48
CA ALA A 137 -5.90 -7.92 -1.55
C ALA A 137 -6.54 -8.74 -0.42
N GLY A 138 -6.49 -8.23 0.80
CA GLY A 138 -7.08 -8.88 1.97
C GLY A 138 -8.60 -8.97 1.93
N LEU A 139 -9.29 -7.98 1.36
CA LEU A 139 -10.74 -8.06 1.12
C LEU A 139 -11.08 -9.15 0.10
N LEU A 140 -10.31 -9.24 -0.98
CA LEU A 140 -10.47 -10.27 -2.01
C LEU A 140 -10.09 -11.67 -1.50
N GLY A 141 -9.15 -11.76 -0.55
CA GLY A 141 -8.75 -13.01 0.10
C GLY A 141 -9.84 -13.66 0.95
N LYS A 142 -10.90 -12.94 1.31
CA LYS A 142 -12.09 -13.50 1.97
C LYS A 142 -12.94 -14.35 1.03
N THR A 143 -12.72 -14.22 -0.25
CA THR A 143 -13.33 -15.04 -1.29
C THR A 143 -12.25 -15.97 -1.85
N ASN A 144 -12.62 -17.19 -2.26
CA ASN A 144 -11.67 -18.12 -2.86
C ASN A 144 -11.17 -17.66 -4.26
N TRP A 145 -11.52 -16.42 -4.64
CA TRP A 145 -11.18 -15.83 -5.93
C TRP A 145 -9.66 -15.76 -6.15
N MET A 146 -8.88 -15.51 -5.09
CA MET A 146 -7.43 -15.35 -5.18
C MET A 146 -6.63 -16.65 -5.28
N GLU A 147 -7.28 -17.80 -5.31
CA GLU A 147 -6.61 -19.11 -5.48
C GLU A 147 -6.35 -19.43 -6.96
N SER A 148 -7.05 -18.77 -7.88
CA SER A 148 -6.87 -19.01 -9.31
C SER A 148 -5.74 -18.17 -9.90
N LYS A 149 -4.98 -18.76 -10.85
CA LYS A 149 -3.94 -18.04 -11.59
C LYS A 149 -4.49 -16.86 -12.39
N ILE A 150 -5.72 -16.96 -12.86
CA ILE A 150 -6.40 -15.91 -13.63
C ILE A 150 -6.68 -14.72 -12.72
N SER A 151 -7.16 -14.95 -11.51
CA SER A 151 -7.40 -13.87 -10.54
C SER A 151 -6.10 -13.17 -10.13
N LEU A 152 -5.02 -13.93 -9.94
CA LEU A 152 -3.70 -13.36 -9.66
C LEU A 152 -3.20 -12.51 -10.84
N LEU A 153 -3.46 -12.92 -12.08
CA LEU A 153 -3.17 -12.12 -13.27
C LEU A 153 -3.92 -10.78 -13.24
N PHE A 154 -5.23 -10.82 -13.04
CA PHE A 154 -6.04 -9.59 -12.97
C PHE A 154 -5.62 -8.68 -11.83
N TYR A 155 -5.37 -9.26 -10.65
CA TYR A 155 -4.89 -8.47 -9.52
C TYR A 155 -3.50 -7.87 -9.76
N GLY A 156 -2.59 -8.61 -10.39
CA GLY A 156 -1.25 -8.13 -10.75
C GLY A 156 -1.31 -6.93 -11.69
N ILE A 157 -2.14 -6.99 -12.73
CA ILE A 157 -2.40 -5.90 -13.66
C ILE A 157 -3.02 -4.71 -12.93
N PHE A 158 -4.12 -4.93 -12.21
CA PHE A 158 -4.80 -3.91 -11.42
C PHE A 158 -3.87 -3.18 -10.46
N SER A 159 -3.10 -3.93 -9.68
CA SER A 159 -2.19 -3.36 -8.68
C SER A 159 -1.04 -2.57 -9.30
N GLY A 160 -0.57 -2.95 -10.48
CA GLY A 160 0.45 -2.20 -11.22
C GLY A 160 -0.08 -0.85 -11.70
N ILE A 161 -1.28 -0.83 -12.29
CA ILE A 161 -1.96 0.40 -12.73
C ILE A 161 -2.25 1.31 -11.54
N MET A 162 -2.87 0.77 -10.48
CA MET A 162 -3.23 1.54 -9.29
C MET A 162 -2.02 2.14 -8.59
N TYR A 163 -0.92 1.37 -8.49
CA TYR A 163 0.32 1.88 -7.91
C TYR A 163 0.84 3.08 -8.70
N SER A 164 0.94 2.97 -10.02
CA SER A 164 1.41 4.04 -10.88
C SER A 164 0.53 5.29 -10.76
N MET A 165 -0.79 5.14 -10.94
CA MET A 165 -1.74 6.24 -10.90
C MET A 165 -1.72 6.99 -9.55
N LEU A 166 -1.68 6.27 -8.43
CA LEU A 166 -1.64 6.89 -7.10
C LEU A 166 -0.31 7.62 -6.87
N MET A 167 0.81 7.07 -7.34
CA MET A 167 2.10 7.76 -7.25
C MET A 167 2.21 8.95 -8.18
N ASP A 168 1.51 8.94 -9.33
CA ASP A 168 1.47 10.10 -10.24
C ASP A 168 0.71 11.29 -9.64
N ILE A 169 -0.24 11.06 -8.72
CA ILE A 169 -0.85 12.15 -7.92
C ILE A 169 0.23 12.89 -7.13
N TRP A 170 1.10 12.14 -6.43
CA TRP A 170 2.25 12.72 -5.75
C TRP A 170 3.13 13.50 -6.71
N THR A 171 3.44 12.94 -7.87
CA THR A 171 4.30 13.58 -8.88
C THR A 171 3.75 14.93 -9.31
N VAL A 172 2.43 15.04 -9.52
CA VAL A 172 1.78 16.32 -9.88
C VAL A 172 1.85 17.32 -8.74
N LEU A 173 1.53 16.90 -7.52
CA LEU A 173 1.55 17.76 -6.34
C LEU A 173 2.97 18.25 -6.00
N SER A 174 3.99 17.44 -6.34
CA SER A 174 5.40 17.79 -6.11
C SER A 174 5.92 18.92 -7.01
N LEU A 175 5.20 19.24 -8.09
CA LEU A 175 5.56 20.38 -8.97
C LEU A 175 5.26 21.76 -8.36
N GLY A 176 4.53 21.80 -7.24
CA GLY A 176 4.28 23.04 -6.49
C GLY A 176 3.17 23.95 -7.02
N ASN A 177 2.54 23.62 -8.16
CA ASN A 177 1.51 24.45 -8.81
C ASN A 177 0.08 23.95 -8.51
N GLY A 178 -0.11 23.18 -7.42
CA GLY A 178 -1.38 22.53 -7.14
C GLY A 178 -1.68 21.35 -8.07
N PHE A 179 -2.88 20.77 -7.92
CA PHE A 179 -3.30 19.64 -8.74
C PHE A 179 -3.92 20.12 -10.06
N SER A 180 -3.41 19.63 -11.18
CA SER A 180 -3.93 19.89 -12.53
C SER A 180 -4.24 18.58 -13.26
N TRP A 181 -5.46 18.42 -13.76
CA TRP A 181 -5.88 17.25 -14.54
C TRP A 181 -5.09 17.09 -15.84
N ILE A 182 -4.69 18.19 -16.47
CA ILE A 182 -3.89 18.18 -17.71
C ILE A 182 -2.49 17.63 -17.40
N VAL A 183 -1.87 18.13 -16.34
CA VAL A 183 -0.55 17.64 -15.91
C VAL A 183 -0.62 16.19 -15.46
N TYR A 184 -1.67 15.81 -14.73
CA TYR A 184 -1.88 14.42 -14.30
C TYR A 184 -2.01 13.47 -15.50
N GLY A 185 -2.82 13.82 -16.50
CA GLY A 185 -2.93 13.04 -17.73
C GLY A 185 -1.59 12.89 -18.46
N SER A 186 -0.80 13.96 -18.54
CA SER A 186 0.54 13.89 -19.14
C SER A 186 1.50 12.97 -18.36
N LYS A 187 1.41 12.97 -17.01
CA LYS A 187 2.22 12.07 -16.17
C LYS A 187 1.84 10.61 -16.35
N ILE A 188 0.54 10.29 -16.41
CA ILE A 188 0.06 8.93 -16.71
C ILE A 188 0.66 8.46 -18.05
N ILE A 189 0.60 9.27 -19.10
CA ILE A 189 1.14 8.91 -20.43
C ILE A 189 2.65 8.65 -20.34
N THR A 190 3.40 9.52 -19.70
CA THR A 190 4.86 9.37 -19.55
C THR A 190 5.25 8.21 -18.65
N ALA A 191 4.38 7.81 -17.71
CA ALA A 191 4.59 6.69 -16.81
C ALA A 191 4.24 5.33 -17.43
N ILE A 192 3.61 5.25 -18.63
CA ILE A 192 3.18 3.99 -19.25
C ILE A 192 4.27 2.90 -19.23
N PRO A 193 5.54 3.15 -19.62
CA PRO A 193 6.57 2.10 -19.61
C PRO A 193 6.81 1.52 -18.20
N PHE A 194 6.81 2.39 -17.17
CA PHE A 194 6.94 1.95 -15.77
C PHE A 194 5.71 1.22 -15.29
N THR A 195 4.51 1.68 -15.67
CA THR A 195 3.23 1.02 -15.34
C THR A 195 3.19 -0.39 -15.90
N ILE A 196 3.58 -0.58 -17.17
CA ILE A 196 3.67 -1.91 -17.79
C ILE A 196 4.67 -2.80 -17.01
N THR A 197 5.82 -2.25 -16.64
CA THR A 197 6.81 -3.00 -15.85
C THR A 197 6.27 -3.39 -14.48
N TYR A 198 5.54 -2.50 -13.79
CA TYR A 198 4.85 -2.84 -12.53
C TYR A 198 3.83 -3.97 -12.72
N MET A 199 3.02 -3.91 -13.77
CA MET A 199 2.03 -4.96 -14.10
C MET A 199 2.71 -6.31 -14.30
N ILE A 200 3.73 -6.36 -15.15
CA ILE A 200 4.50 -7.60 -15.45
C ILE A 200 5.15 -8.12 -14.17
N SER A 201 5.83 -7.26 -13.42
CA SER A 201 6.47 -7.61 -12.16
C SER A 201 5.47 -8.22 -11.17
N ASN A 202 4.35 -7.54 -10.95
CA ASN A 202 3.34 -8.00 -10.01
C ASN A 202 2.75 -9.35 -10.41
N VAL A 203 2.43 -9.56 -11.70
CA VAL A 203 1.92 -10.83 -12.20
C VAL A 203 2.93 -11.96 -11.99
N ILE A 204 4.18 -11.75 -12.38
CA ILE A 204 5.24 -12.76 -12.25
C ILE A 204 5.43 -13.15 -10.80
N PHE A 205 5.60 -12.17 -9.90
CA PHE A 205 5.86 -12.45 -8.49
C PHE A 205 4.63 -13.01 -7.77
N LEU A 206 3.41 -12.61 -8.13
CA LEU A 206 2.22 -13.25 -7.61
C LEU A 206 2.15 -14.73 -8.02
N TRP A 207 2.41 -15.05 -9.28
CA TRP A 207 2.39 -16.44 -9.74
C TRP A 207 3.46 -17.31 -9.08
N LEU A 208 4.67 -16.77 -8.90
CA LEU A 208 5.77 -17.50 -8.32
C LEU A 208 5.68 -17.64 -6.80
N LEU A 209 5.22 -16.57 -6.10
CA LEU A 209 5.35 -16.47 -4.65
C LEU A 209 4.06 -16.78 -3.89
N THR A 210 2.88 -16.72 -4.52
CA THR A 210 1.61 -16.92 -3.81
C THR A 210 1.54 -18.32 -3.18
N LYS A 211 1.94 -19.37 -3.88
CA LYS A 211 1.92 -20.72 -3.33
C LYS A 211 2.97 -20.92 -2.24
N PRO A 212 4.29 -20.72 -2.47
CA PRO A 212 5.30 -21.04 -1.47
C PRO A 212 5.22 -20.17 -0.20
N ILE A 213 4.85 -18.90 -0.33
CA ILE A 213 4.71 -17.99 0.82
C ILE A 213 3.32 -18.13 1.44
N GLY A 214 2.28 -18.18 0.61
CA GLY A 214 0.90 -18.32 1.06
C GLY A 214 0.66 -19.58 1.88
N ASP A 215 1.18 -20.74 1.45
CA ASP A 215 1.07 -21.99 2.19
C ASP A 215 1.77 -21.91 3.57
N LYS A 216 2.90 -21.20 3.65
CA LYS A 216 3.59 -20.98 4.94
C LYS A 216 2.78 -20.07 5.85
N LEU A 217 2.23 -18.98 5.34
CA LEU A 217 1.38 -18.07 6.10
C LEU A 217 0.11 -18.77 6.60
N GLU A 218 -0.52 -19.58 5.75
CA GLU A 218 -1.70 -20.36 6.12
C GLU A 218 -1.40 -21.36 7.25
N ARG A 219 -0.26 -22.08 7.16
CA ARG A 219 0.18 -22.99 8.24
C ARG A 219 0.45 -22.23 9.54
N LEU A 220 1.05 -21.03 9.49
CA LEU A 220 1.27 -20.21 10.68
C LEU A 220 -0.07 -19.76 11.28
N LYS A 221 -1.02 -19.35 10.44
CA LYS A 221 -2.36 -18.94 10.85
C LYS A 221 -3.07 -20.07 11.59
N ILE A 222 -3.05 -21.28 11.02
CA ILE A 222 -3.70 -22.46 11.64
C ILE A 222 -2.96 -22.89 12.92
N LYS A 223 -1.61 -22.98 12.87
CA LYS A 223 -0.81 -23.50 13.99
C LYS A 223 -0.88 -22.60 15.23
N TYR A 224 -0.93 -21.29 15.04
CA TYR A 224 -0.88 -20.33 16.15
C TYR A 224 -2.22 -19.63 16.42
N GLY A 225 -3.26 -19.92 15.67
CA GLY A 225 -4.57 -19.29 15.82
C GLY A 225 -4.57 -17.77 15.58
N VAL A 226 -3.59 -17.25 14.83
CA VAL A 226 -3.43 -15.82 14.59
C VAL A 226 -4.35 -15.35 13.45
N MET A 227 -4.72 -14.05 13.46
CA MET A 227 -5.54 -13.42 12.42
C MET A 227 -6.91 -14.12 12.21
N GLN A 228 -7.43 -14.80 13.22
CA GLN A 228 -8.80 -15.31 13.18
C GLN A 228 -9.75 -14.13 13.35
N THR A 229 -10.55 -13.84 12.34
CA THR A 229 -11.69 -12.93 12.46
C THR A 229 -12.73 -13.56 13.34
N THR A 230 -12.88 -13.06 14.57
CA THR A 230 -14.10 -13.26 15.37
C THR A 230 -15.28 -12.59 14.69
#